data_b820c584aed8c1b7c8d9a5040087cac5
#
_entry.id   b820c584aed8c1b7c8d9a5040087cac5
#
_cell.length_a   1.000
_cell.length_b   1.000
_cell.length_c   1.000
_cell.angle_alpha   90.00
_cell.angle_beta   90.00
_cell.angle_gamma   90.00
#
_symmetry.space_group_name_H-M   'P 1'
#
loop_
_entity.id
_entity.type
_entity.pdbx_description
1 polymer ?
#
loop_
_entity_poly.entity_id
_entity_poly.type
_entity_poly.pdbx_seq_one_letter_code
_entity_poly.pdbx_strand_id
1 'polypeptide(L)'
;YTNGRLVDIRQAHIGKGWQLVAPWTPRLAAETRPGFVDVPMLETNRPGAKLTLDFEGTAVGIFCVSGPAAGILEYSVDGAPFKKLDTFTAWSGGLYIPWVYMFDTELPMGKHRLTLRMSKDHHPQSKGTSCQIRQFVVNESF
;
A
#
# COMPACT_ATOMS: atom_id res chain seq x y z
N TYR A 1 -3.04 -16.54 4.03
CA TYR A 1 -2.62 -16.48 5.43
C TYR A 1 -3.67 -17.11 6.32
N THR A 2 -3.24 -18.02 7.19
CA THR A 2 -4.07 -18.53 8.27
C THR A 2 -4.27 -17.40 9.27
N ASN A 3 -5.48 -17.11 9.69
CA ASN A 3 -5.81 -16.01 10.60
C ASN A 3 -5.53 -14.59 10.06
N GLY A 4 -5.34 -14.45 8.75
CA GLY A 4 -5.23 -13.14 8.13
C GLY A 4 -6.57 -12.43 8.08
N ARG A 5 -6.55 -11.10 8.25
CA ARG A 5 -7.74 -10.26 8.07
C ARG A 5 -7.42 -9.01 7.28
N LEU A 6 -8.42 -8.53 6.57
CA LEU A 6 -8.34 -7.26 5.85
C LEU A 6 -8.81 -6.13 6.79
N VAL A 7 -8.02 -5.06 6.83
CA VAL A 7 -8.29 -3.91 7.68
C VAL A 7 -8.70 -2.74 6.81
N ASP A 8 -9.79 -2.07 7.18
CA ASP A 8 -10.30 -0.92 6.43
C ASP A 8 -9.25 0.19 6.38
N ILE A 9 -9.09 0.79 5.21
CA ILE A 9 -8.15 1.89 4.98
C ILE A 9 -8.44 3.12 5.83
N ARG A 10 -9.68 3.28 6.30
CA ARG A 10 -10.06 4.40 7.18
C ARG A 10 -9.48 4.30 8.57
N GLN A 11 -8.92 3.16 8.96
CA GLN A 11 -8.22 3.01 10.24
C GLN A 11 -6.81 3.61 10.22
N ALA A 12 -6.25 3.91 9.05
CA ALA A 12 -4.96 4.57 8.95
C ALA A 12 -5.06 6.05 9.31
N HIS A 13 -4.01 6.57 9.92
CA HIS A 13 -3.82 8.00 10.14
C HIS A 13 -3.02 8.55 8.97
N ILE A 14 -3.68 9.30 8.09
CA ILE A 14 -3.04 9.83 6.89
C ILE A 14 -2.45 11.20 7.14
N GLY A 15 -1.21 11.38 6.70
CA GLY A 15 -0.56 12.68 6.67
C GLY A 15 -0.84 13.42 5.36
N LYS A 16 -0.19 14.56 5.22
CA LYS A 16 -0.32 15.39 4.03
C LYS A 16 0.16 14.62 2.80
N GLY A 17 -0.63 14.65 1.74
CA GLY A 17 -0.31 13.99 0.47
C GLY A 17 -1.04 12.67 0.24
N TRP A 18 -1.51 11.99 1.28
CA TRP A 18 -2.41 10.86 1.15
C TRP A 18 -3.85 11.34 1.15
N GLN A 19 -4.68 10.75 0.32
CA GLN A 19 -6.11 11.08 0.20
C GLN A 19 -6.94 9.82 0.18
N LEU A 20 -8.10 9.86 0.85
CA LEU A 20 -9.14 8.86 0.68
C LEU A 20 -9.94 9.23 -0.57
N VAL A 21 -9.86 8.40 -1.59
CA VAL A 21 -10.59 8.59 -2.85
C VAL A 21 -11.71 7.58 -2.91
N ALA A 22 -12.94 8.06 -2.98
CA ALA A 22 -14.15 7.22 -3.00
C ALA A 22 -15.20 7.82 -3.93
N PRO A 23 -15.51 7.23 -5.08
CA PRO A 23 -14.87 6.03 -5.65
C PRO A 23 -13.55 6.34 -6.35
N TRP A 24 -12.64 5.36 -6.35
CA TRP A 24 -11.40 5.48 -7.10
C TRP A 24 -11.62 5.03 -8.56
N THR A 25 -11.02 5.80 -9.49
CA THR A 25 -10.96 5.42 -10.90
C THR A 25 -9.52 5.57 -11.40
N PRO A 26 -9.13 4.80 -12.43
CA PRO A 26 -7.77 4.88 -12.96
C PRO A 26 -7.41 6.29 -13.42
N ARG A 27 -6.20 6.74 -13.08
CA ARG A 27 -5.66 8.06 -13.47
C ARG A 27 -4.98 8.03 -14.83
N LEU A 28 -4.45 6.86 -15.21
CA LEU A 28 -3.78 6.64 -16.48
C LEU A 28 -4.51 5.57 -17.27
N ALA A 29 -4.42 5.65 -18.61
CA ALA A 29 -5.02 4.63 -19.48
C ALA A 29 -4.31 3.28 -19.26
N ALA A 30 -5.04 2.31 -18.72
CA ALA A 30 -4.61 0.95 -18.51
C ALA A 30 -5.82 0.09 -18.20
N GLU A 31 -5.71 -1.21 -18.41
CA GLU A 31 -6.76 -2.15 -18.03
C GLU A 31 -6.86 -2.29 -16.50
N THR A 32 -8.06 -2.56 -16.02
CA THR A 32 -8.35 -2.77 -14.61
C THR A 32 -9.03 -4.12 -14.39
N ARG A 33 -8.95 -4.61 -13.15
CA ARG A 33 -9.65 -5.84 -12.75
C ARG A 33 -11.00 -5.49 -12.15
N PRO A 34 -12.06 -6.28 -12.40
CA PRO A 34 -13.34 -6.11 -11.72
C PRO A 34 -13.17 -6.13 -10.19
N GLY A 35 -13.91 -5.29 -9.48
CA GLY A 35 -13.84 -5.18 -8.03
C GLY A 35 -12.76 -4.25 -7.50
N PHE A 36 -11.94 -3.66 -8.37
CA PHE A 36 -10.88 -2.72 -7.99
C PHE A 36 -11.05 -1.34 -8.63
N VAL A 37 -12.21 -1.09 -9.21
CA VAL A 37 -12.62 0.21 -9.75
C VAL A 37 -13.91 0.62 -9.04
N ASP A 38 -14.09 1.91 -8.83
CA ASP A 38 -15.25 2.49 -8.15
C ASP A 38 -15.40 2.05 -6.68
N VAL A 39 -14.28 1.68 -6.04
CA VAL A 39 -14.18 1.34 -4.62
C VAL A 39 -13.33 2.37 -3.89
N PRO A 40 -13.50 2.54 -2.56
CA PRO A 40 -12.63 3.46 -1.82
C PRO A 40 -11.18 2.97 -1.80
N MET A 41 -10.25 3.90 -1.99
CA MET A 41 -8.81 3.64 -1.87
C MET A 41 -8.11 4.81 -1.20
N LEU A 42 -7.02 4.52 -0.49
CA LEU A 42 -6.04 5.54 -0.11
C LEU A 42 -5.08 5.71 -1.27
N GLU A 43 -4.90 6.93 -1.71
CA GLU A 43 -4.05 7.25 -2.85
C GLU A 43 -3.07 8.36 -2.52
N THR A 44 -1.84 8.23 -2.99
CA THR A 44 -0.87 9.32 -3.05
C THR A 44 -0.10 9.26 -4.35
N ASN A 45 0.37 10.41 -4.82
CA ASN A 45 1.37 10.52 -5.87
C ASN A 45 2.50 11.46 -5.44
N ARG A 46 2.60 11.78 -4.14
CA ARG A 46 3.56 12.74 -3.61
C ARG A 46 4.71 12.05 -2.90
N PRO A 47 5.96 12.24 -3.37
CA PRO A 47 7.13 11.84 -2.59
C PRO A 47 7.10 12.42 -1.18
N GLY A 48 7.45 11.61 -0.20
CA GLY A 48 7.46 12.02 1.21
C GLY A 48 6.13 11.93 1.92
N ALA A 49 5.02 11.67 1.23
CA ALA A 49 3.72 11.50 1.87
C ALA A 49 3.72 10.30 2.81
N LYS A 50 3.30 10.52 4.06
CA LYS A 50 3.32 9.50 5.13
C LYS A 50 1.93 9.13 5.59
N LEU A 51 1.76 7.89 5.98
CA LEU A 51 0.64 7.41 6.78
C LEU A 51 1.13 6.47 7.86
N THR A 52 0.33 6.29 8.88
CA THR A 52 0.59 5.29 9.93
C THR A 52 -0.64 4.43 10.16
N LEU A 53 -0.40 3.19 10.53
CA LEU A 53 -1.45 2.24 10.92
C LEU A 53 -1.05 1.58 12.22
N ASP A 54 -1.87 1.73 13.24
CA ASP A 54 -1.75 0.96 14.46
C ASP A 54 -2.50 -0.36 14.29
N PHE A 55 -1.85 -1.46 14.60
CA PHE A 55 -2.43 -2.79 14.44
C PHE A 55 -1.96 -3.72 15.53
N GLU A 56 -2.64 -4.84 15.68
CA GLU A 56 -2.27 -5.91 16.59
C GLU A 56 -2.14 -7.20 15.80
N GLY A 57 -0.99 -7.87 15.91
CA GLY A 57 -0.74 -9.10 15.16
C GLY A 57 0.74 -9.40 14.98
N THR A 58 1.04 -10.36 14.13
CA THR A 58 2.39 -10.85 13.83
C THR A 58 2.86 -10.54 12.42
N ALA A 59 1.99 -9.99 11.59
CA ALA A 59 2.32 -9.65 10.21
C ALA A 59 1.49 -8.47 9.74
N VAL A 60 2.02 -7.68 8.83
CA VAL A 60 1.34 -6.52 8.25
C VAL A 60 1.74 -6.34 6.80
N GLY A 61 0.78 -5.97 5.98
CA GLY A 61 0.98 -5.66 4.57
C GLY A 61 -0.14 -4.81 4.00
N ILE A 62 -0.13 -4.67 2.70
CA ILE A 62 -1.15 -3.93 1.97
C ILE A 62 -1.72 -4.76 0.83
N PHE A 63 -2.98 -4.53 0.54
CA PHE A 63 -3.64 -4.95 -0.67
C PHE A 63 -3.82 -3.70 -1.53
N CYS A 64 -3.08 -3.61 -2.61
CA CYS A 64 -3.01 -2.40 -3.42
C CYS A 64 -3.30 -2.70 -4.89
N VAL A 65 -3.46 -1.62 -5.66
CA VAL A 65 -3.52 -1.70 -7.11
C VAL A 65 -2.26 -1.06 -7.66
N SER A 66 -1.51 -1.83 -8.43
CA SER A 66 -0.23 -1.41 -9.01
C SER A 66 -0.43 -1.14 -10.49
N GLY A 67 -0.17 0.07 -10.94
CA GLY A 67 -0.39 0.51 -12.31
C GLY A 67 0.82 1.21 -12.93
N PRO A 68 0.61 1.90 -14.08
CA PRO A 68 1.71 2.49 -14.83
C PRO A 68 2.56 3.51 -14.09
N ALA A 69 2.00 4.15 -13.06
CA ALA A 69 2.71 5.13 -12.24
C ALA A 69 3.04 4.61 -10.84
N ALA A 70 3.04 3.30 -10.63
CA ALA A 70 3.34 2.69 -9.34
C ALA A 70 4.74 3.07 -8.87
N GLY A 71 4.84 3.51 -7.61
CA GLY A 71 6.07 4.00 -7.01
C GLY A 71 6.73 3.01 -6.08
N ILE A 72 7.79 3.47 -5.43
CA ILE A 72 8.48 2.74 -4.38
C ILE A 72 7.98 3.24 -3.04
N LEU A 73 7.46 2.34 -2.21
CA LEU A 73 7.10 2.63 -0.83
C LEU A 73 8.30 2.41 0.08
N GLU A 74 8.46 3.30 1.04
CA GLU A 74 9.35 3.10 2.16
C GLU A 74 8.51 2.73 3.38
N TYR A 75 8.91 1.73 4.13
CA TYR A 75 8.13 1.26 5.26
C TYR A 75 9.00 1.01 6.49
N SER A 76 8.40 1.23 7.64
CA SER A 76 9.00 1.00 8.95
C SER A 76 7.94 0.43 9.88
N VAL A 77 8.32 -0.55 10.67
CA VAL A 77 7.47 -1.09 11.74
C VAL A 77 8.12 -0.74 13.07
N ASP A 78 7.35 -0.11 13.96
CA ASP A 78 7.77 0.27 15.32
C ASP A 78 9.04 1.14 15.35
N GLY A 79 9.19 2.03 14.36
CA GLY A 79 10.31 2.96 14.32
C GLY A 79 11.63 2.36 13.86
N ALA A 80 11.65 1.14 13.35
CA ALA A 80 12.84 0.54 12.75
C ALA A 80 13.30 1.33 11.52
N PRO A 81 14.54 1.17 11.04
CA PRO A 81 15.00 1.82 9.82
C PRO A 81 14.08 1.50 8.64
N PHE A 82 13.81 2.52 7.80
CA PHE A 82 12.97 2.35 6.62
C PHE A 82 13.58 1.37 5.63
N LYS A 83 12.74 0.50 5.08
CA LYS A 83 13.05 -0.38 3.95
C LYS A 83 12.24 0.04 2.75
N LYS A 84 12.64 -0.37 1.57
CA LYS A 84 11.97 -0.01 0.32
C LYS A 84 11.24 -1.20 -0.28
N LEU A 85 10.08 -0.93 -0.86
CA LEU A 85 9.30 -1.88 -1.64
C LEU A 85 8.91 -1.23 -2.96
N ASP A 86 9.36 -1.80 -4.08
CA ASP A 86 8.95 -1.36 -5.41
C ASP A 86 7.62 -2.03 -5.76
N THR A 87 6.57 -1.22 -5.95
CA THR A 87 5.24 -1.72 -6.30
C THR A 87 5.01 -1.83 -7.81
N PHE A 88 5.98 -1.42 -8.62
CA PHE A 88 5.89 -1.57 -10.07
C PHE A 88 6.29 -2.99 -10.47
N THR A 89 5.37 -3.72 -11.09
CA THR A 89 5.62 -5.09 -11.56
C THR A 89 5.84 -5.11 -13.07
N ALA A 90 6.26 -6.27 -13.61
CA ALA A 90 6.43 -6.46 -15.04
C ALA A 90 5.13 -6.21 -15.84
N TRP A 91 3.97 -6.29 -15.19
CA TRP A 91 2.65 -6.10 -15.81
C TRP A 91 2.10 -4.69 -15.65
N SER A 92 2.70 -3.88 -14.77
CA SER A 92 2.15 -2.57 -14.38
C SER A 92 2.13 -1.55 -15.53
N GLY A 93 2.97 -1.70 -16.53
CA GLY A 93 3.07 -0.75 -17.64
C GLY A 93 1.80 -0.61 -18.48
N GLY A 94 0.94 -1.63 -18.53
CA GLY A 94 -0.28 -1.62 -19.31
C GLY A 94 -1.53 -2.05 -18.55
N LEU A 95 -1.43 -2.24 -17.24
CA LEU A 95 -2.49 -2.88 -16.47
C LEU A 95 -2.43 -2.43 -15.01
N TYR A 96 -3.58 -2.08 -14.43
CA TYR A 96 -3.71 -1.91 -12.99
C TYR A 96 -3.97 -3.27 -12.35
N ILE A 97 -3.01 -3.76 -11.56
CA ILE A 97 -3.02 -5.13 -11.03
C ILE A 97 -3.25 -5.08 -9.52
N PRO A 98 -4.27 -5.79 -8.99
CA PRO A 98 -4.38 -6.01 -7.56
C PRO A 98 -3.25 -6.92 -7.06
N TRP A 99 -2.58 -6.52 -6.00
CA TRP A 99 -1.44 -7.24 -5.47
C TRP A 99 -1.34 -7.08 -3.96
N VAL A 100 -0.92 -8.15 -3.30
CA VAL A 100 -0.66 -8.12 -1.86
C VAL A 100 0.84 -8.09 -1.62
N TYR A 101 1.29 -7.10 -0.84
CA TYR A 101 2.67 -6.99 -0.39
C TYR A 101 2.71 -7.08 1.13
N MET A 102 3.51 -8.00 1.68
CA MET A 102 3.74 -8.10 3.11
C MET A 102 5.03 -7.38 3.46
N PHE A 103 4.94 -6.47 4.44
CA PHE A 103 6.11 -5.71 4.90
C PHE A 103 6.88 -6.48 5.96
N ASP A 104 6.18 -7.17 6.85
CA ASP A 104 6.79 -8.00 7.89
C ASP A 104 5.84 -9.15 8.23
N THR A 105 6.39 -10.34 8.38
CA THR A 105 5.61 -11.56 8.67
C THR A 105 6.07 -12.27 9.94
N GLU A 106 7.06 -11.72 10.64
CA GLU A 106 7.69 -12.35 11.79
C GLU A 106 7.74 -11.43 13.01
N LEU A 107 6.70 -10.60 13.19
CA LEU A 107 6.61 -9.73 14.34
C LEU A 107 6.22 -10.51 15.60
N PRO A 108 6.71 -10.10 16.78
CA PRO A 108 6.16 -10.61 18.04
C PRO A 108 4.67 -10.29 18.12
N MET A 109 3.87 -11.20 18.69
CA MET A 109 2.45 -10.93 18.90
C MET A 109 2.28 -9.72 19.81
N GLY A 110 1.43 -8.78 19.41
CA GLY A 110 1.16 -7.59 20.18
C GLY A 110 0.82 -6.39 19.29
N LYS A 111 0.84 -5.22 19.91
CA LYS A 111 0.52 -3.95 19.24
C LYS A 111 1.76 -3.39 18.55
N HIS A 112 1.57 -2.97 17.31
CA HIS A 112 2.63 -2.42 16.47
C HIS A 112 2.14 -1.20 15.70
N ARG A 113 3.08 -0.43 15.16
CA ARG A 113 2.77 0.71 14.27
C ARG A 113 3.54 0.56 12.96
N LEU A 114 2.80 0.52 11.86
CA LEU A 114 3.34 0.60 10.52
C LEU A 114 3.41 2.06 10.10
N THR A 115 4.55 2.50 9.57
CA THR A 115 4.68 3.80 8.89
C THR A 115 5.00 3.54 7.42
N LEU A 116 4.22 4.13 6.53
CA LEU A 116 4.47 4.12 5.09
C LEU A 116 4.81 5.53 4.62
N ARG A 117 5.79 5.60 3.73
CA ARG A 117 6.20 6.86 3.11
C ARG A 117 6.45 6.62 1.63
N MET A 118 5.95 7.50 0.76
CA MET A 118 6.25 7.42 -0.68
C MET A 118 7.68 7.89 -0.93
N SER A 119 8.48 7.06 -1.60
CA SER A 119 9.82 7.43 -2.03
C SER A 119 9.77 8.45 -3.16
N LYS A 120 10.81 9.26 -3.28
CA LYS A 120 11.02 10.12 -4.46
C LYS A 120 11.50 9.33 -5.68
N ASP A 121 11.95 8.09 -5.48
CA ASP A 121 12.43 7.22 -6.54
C ASP A 121 11.32 6.32 -7.06
N HIS A 122 11.47 5.82 -8.27
CA HIS A 122 10.56 4.85 -8.87
C HIS A 122 11.31 3.96 -9.86
N HIS A 123 10.70 2.83 -10.21
CA HIS A 123 11.21 1.95 -11.24
C HIS A 123 11.43 2.74 -12.55
N PRO A 124 12.53 2.51 -13.30
CA PRO A 124 12.80 3.26 -14.53
C PRO A 124 11.67 3.22 -15.57
N GLN A 125 10.87 2.16 -15.58
CA GLN A 125 9.74 2.02 -16.50
C GLN A 125 8.43 2.58 -15.94
N SER A 126 8.39 2.95 -14.67
CA SER A 126 7.22 3.57 -14.06
C SER A 126 7.11 5.03 -14.47
N LYS A 127 5.87 5.50 -14.66
CA LYS A 127 5.57 6.88 -15.06
C LYS A 127 5.45 7.84 -13.88
N GLY A 128 5.65 7.37 -12.66
CA GLY A 128 5.49 8.24 -11.50
C GLY A 128 5.77 7.57 -10.16
N THR A 129 5.25 8.19 -9.11
CA THR A 129 5.43 7.80 -7.72
C THR A 129 4.07 7.68 -7.03
N SER A 130 3.17 6.88 -7.57
CA SER A 130 1.83 6.73 -7.01
C SER A 130 1.64 5.39 -6.31
N CYS A 131 0.68 5.36 -5.39
CA CYS A 131 0.25 4.15 -4.70
C CYS A 131 -1.24 4.26 -4.40
N GLN A 132 -1.98 3.17 -4.65
CA GLN A 132 -3.40 3.05 -4.36
C GLN A 132 -3.60 1.84 -3.47
N ILE A 133 -3.98 2.07 -2.22
CA ILE A 133 -4.20 1.02 -1.23
C ILE A 133 -5.69 0.76 -1.07
N ARG A 134 -6.10 -0.47 -1.32
CA ARG A 134 -7.49 -0.91 -1.16
C ARG A 134 -7.79 -1.28 0.29
N GLN A 135 -6.90 -2.02 0.93
CA GLN A 135 -7.03 -2.47 2.32
C GLN A 135 -5.65 -2.76 2.88
N PHE A 136 -5.55 -2.78 4.21
CA PHE A 136 -4.39 -3.33 4.90
C PHE A 136 -4.63 -4.80 5.19
N VAL A 137 -3.54 -5.56 5.32
CA VAL A 137 -3.55 -6.98 5.65
C VAL A 137 -2.83 -7.16 6.98
N VAL A 138 -3.49 -7.77 7.94
CA VAL A 138 -2.90 -8.05 9.25
C VAL A 138 -3.12 -9.52 9.56
N ASN A 139 -2.08 -10.20 10.03
CA ASN A 139 -2.20 -11.59 10.45
C ASN A 139 -2.16 -11.67 11.97
N GLU A 140 -3.25 -12.15 12.54
CA GLU A 140 -3.36 -12.44 13.98
C GLU A 140 -3.07 -13.91 14.17
N SER A 141 -1.91 -14.22 14.74
CA SER A 141 -1.51 -15.60 15.01
C SER A 141 -1.76 -15.95 16.47
N PHE A 142 -2.24 -17.12 16.70
CA PHE A 142 -2.50 -17.64 18.05
C PHE A 142 -1.69 -18.91 18.30
#